data_bcd60dfaa2d1ac629568fe072162e051
#
_entry.id   bcd60dfaa2d1ac629568fe072162e051
#
_cell.length_a   1.000
_cell.length_b   1.000
_cell.length_c   1.000
_cell.angle_alpha   90.00
_cell.angle_beta   90.00
_cell.angle_gamma   90.00
#
_symmetry.space_group_name_H-M   'P 1'
#
loop_
_entity.id
_entity.type
_entity.pdbx_description
1 polymer ?
#
loop_
_entity_poly.entity_id
_entity_poly.type
_entity_poly.pdbx_seq_one_letter_code
_entity_poly.pdbx_strand_id
1 'polypeptide(L)'
;MTVTPAERAIAPTPQKVTLPAGGPDPDRFDWAEAWYPIAYVEDLDQERPTRFTLLEQDLVIWWDAQASSWRVFEDKCPHRLAPLSEGRVNEAGLLECPYHGWAFSGSGACETIPQQPANSAANGSQRACGKALPTALHQGLLFAYPGQPDNAPLVTVP
;
A
#
# COMPACT_ATOMS: atom_id res chain seq x y z
N MET A 1 65.68 6.30 20.46
CA MET A 1 64.95 5.79 19.28
C MET A 1 63.51 6.23 19.39
N THR A 2 63.13 7.26 18.66
CA THR A 2 61.85 7.90 18.74
C THR A 2 60.95 7.30 17.65
N VAL A 3 59.89 6.61 18.04
CA VAL A 3 58.93 6.01 17.10
C VAL A 3 57.93 7.07 16.72
N THR A 4 57.87 7.38 15.43
CA THR A 4 56.88 8.33 14.83
C THR A 4 55.49 7.67 14.78
N PRO A 5 54.38 8.33 15.17
CA PRO A 5 53.04 7.78 15.04
C PRO A 5 52.66 7.70 13.56
N ALA A 6 52.18 6.53 13.14
CA ALA A 6 51.65 6.32 11.79
C ALA A 6 50.43 7.20 11.55
N GLU A 7 50.48 7.97 10.50
CA GLU A 7 49.42 8.82 9.97
C GLU A 7 48.21 7.97 9.61
N ARG A 8 47.10 8.17 10.32
CA ARG A 8 45.84 7.47 10.11
C ARG A 8 45.24 7.97 8.80
N ALA A 9 45.25 7.14 7.76
CA ALA A 9 44.62 7.43 6.49
C ALA A 9 43.11 7.67 6.73
N ILE A 10 42.65 8.89 6.42
CA ILE A 10 41.25 9.27 6.44
C ILE A 10 40.55 8.57 5.27
N ALA A 11 39.58 7.71 5.58
CA ALA A 11 38.76 7.06 4.56
C ALA A 11 38.04 8.13 3.70
N PRO A 12 37.97 7.95 2.38
CA PRO A 12 37.34 8.91 1.52
C PRO A 12 35.83 9.03 1.89
N THR A 13 35.38 10.28 2.03
CA THR A 13 33.98 10.63 2.24
C THR A 13 33.12 10.03 1.11
N PRO A 14 32.02 9.32 1.40
CA PRO A 14 31.17 8.76 0.37
C PRO A 14 30.65 9.89 -0.52
N GLN A 15 31.01 9.87 -1.78
CA GLN A 15 30.49 10.80 -2.77
C GLN A 15 29.00 10.51 -2.98
N LYS A 16 28.18 11.54 -2.83
CA LYS A 16 26.77 11.48 -3.13
C LYS A 16 26.62 11.20 -4.62
N VAL A 17 26.26 9.96 -4.97
CA VAL A 17 25.93 9.61 -6.36
C VAL A 17 24.63 10.32 -6.70
N THR A 18 24.74 11.41 -7.43
CA THR A 18 23.57 12.07 -8.03
C THR A 18 23.17 11.24 -9.23
N LEU A 19 22.11 10.47 -9.12
CA LEU A 19 21.50 9.81 -10.27
C LEU A 19 21.02 10.89 -11.24
N PRO A 20 21.26 10.75 -12.56
CA PRO A 20 20.75 11.70 -13.54
C PRO A 20 19.22 11.71 -13.45
N ALA A 21 18.62 12.92 -13.47
CA ALA A 21 17.20 13.11 -13.64
C ALA A 21 16.84 12.76 -15.10
N GLY A 22 16.75 11.46 -15.39
CA GLY A 22 16.24 10.94 -16.63
C GLY A 22 14.76 10.62 -16.42
N GLY A 23 13.89 11.07 -17.31
CA GLY A 23 12.54 10.56 -17.43
C GLY A 23 12.54 9.04 -17.65
N PRO A 24 11.38 8.37 -17.60
CA PRO A 24 11.30 6.92 -17.75
C PRO A 24 12.01 6.50 -19.04
N ASP A 25 12.99 5.62 -18.90
CA ASP A 25 13.69 4.98 -20.03
C ASP A 25 12.66 4.10 -20.75
N PRO A 26 12.32 4.36 -22.02
CA PRO A 26 11.32 3.57 -22.74
C PRO A 26 11.72 2.10 -22.94
N ASP A 27 13.01 1.78 -22.80
CA ASP A 27 13.52 0.43 -22.93
C ASP A 27 13.61 -0.31 -21.56
N ARG A 28 13.29 0.39 -20.47
CA ARG A 28 13.32 -0.19 -19.12
C ARG A 28 11.93 -0.58 -18.67
N PHE A 29 11.73 -1.87 -18.41
CA PHE A 29 10.48 -2.35 -17.80
C PHE A 29 10.29 -1.73 -16.40
N ASP A 30 9.15 -1.07 -16.18
CA ASP A 30 8.76 -0.57 -14.87
C ASP A 30 7.94 -1.64 -14.14
N TRP A 31 8.54 -2.26 -13.14
CA TRP A 31 7.89 -3.31 -12.35
C TRP A 31 6.63 -2.82 -11.63
N ALA A 32 6.52 -1.54 -11.32
CA ALA A 32 5.31 -1.01 -10.68
C ALA A 32 4.14 -0.91 -11.68
N GLU A 33 4.41 -0.72 -12.96
CA GLU A 33 3.40 -0.51 -14.01
C GLU A 33 2.94 -1.84 -14.66
N ALA A 34 2.63 -2.84 -13.81
CA ALA A 34 2.15 -4.14 -14.27
C ALA A 34 1.12 -4.74 -13.30
N TRP A 35 0.27 -5.63 -13.81
CA TRP A 35 -0.66 -6.42 -13.01
C TRP A 35 0.03 -7.65 -12.44
N TYR A 36 -0.16 -7.89 -11.15
CA TYR A 36 0.38 -9.04 -10.44
C TYR A 36 -0.73 -9.89 -9.83
N PRO A 37 -0.74 -11.23 -10.06
CA PRO A 37 -1.58 -12.13 -9.33
C PRO A 37 -1.10 -12.21 -7.88
N ILE A 38 -1.98 -11.98 -6.92
CA ILE A 38 -1.62 -11.90 -5.51
C ILE A 38 -2.28 -12.98 -4.64
N ALA A 39 -3.43 -13.52 -5.07
CA ALA A 39 -4.11 -14.58 -4.32
C ALA A 39 -5.09 -15.34 -5.21
N TYR A 40 -5.35 -16.60 -4.87
CA TYR A 40 -6.58 -17.28 -5.28
C TYR A 40 -7.73 -16.82 -4.41
N VAL A 41 -8.86 -16.48 -5.01
CA VAL A 41 -10.03 -15.98 -4.28
C VAL A 41 -10.60 -17.02 -3.32
N GLU A 42 -10.49 -18.31 -3.66
CA GLU A 42 -10.93 -19.42 -2.83
C GLU A 42 -10.12 -19.59 -1.54
N ASP A 43 -8.90 -19.07 -1.50
CA ASP A 43 -8.01 -19.12 -0.32
C ASP A 43 -8.20 -17.91 0.61
N LEU A 44 -8.99 -16.91 0.20
CA LEU A 44 -9.19 -15.68 0.95
C LEU A 44 -10.39 -15.77 1.88
N ASP A 45 -10.22 -15.28 3.12
CA ASP A 45 -11.29 -15.15 4.11
C ASP A 45 -11.96 -13.77 3.99
N GLN A 46 -13.28 -13.76 3.74
CA GLN A 46 -14.05 -12.51 3.64
C GLN A 46 -14.23 -11.79 4.99
N GLU A 47 -14.04 -12.49 6.11
CA GLU A 47 -14.21 -11.93 7.44
C GLU A 47 -12.91 -11.29 7.97
N ARG A 48 -11.76 -11.62 7.36
CA ARG A 48 -10.44 -11.22 7.86
C ARG A 48 -9.59 -10.58 6.78
N PRO A 49 -8.97 -9.42 7.07
CA PRO A 49 -7.94 -8.87 6.21
C PRO A 49 -6.74 -9.81 6.13
N THR A 50 -6.16 -9.95 4.94
CA THR A 50 -5.00 -10.82 4.68
C THR A 50 -3.83 -9.97 4.25
N ARG A 51 -2.66 -10.12 4.91
CA ARG A 51 -1.43 -9.44 4.52
C ARG A 51 -0.78 -10.15 3.33
N PHE A 52 -0.24 -9.35 2.43
CA PHE A 52 0.56 -9.78 1.29
C PHE A 52 1.71 -8.79 1.05
N THR A 53 2.86 -9.27 0.58
CA THR A 53 3.98 -8.39 0.22
C THR A 53 4.23 -8.49 -1.27
N LEU A 54 4.18 -7.36 -1.98
CA LEU A 54 4.43 -7.25 -3.41
C LEU A 54 5.51 -6.20 -3.66
N LEU A 55 6.59 -6.55 -4.38
CA LEU A 55 7.68 -5.62 -4.71
C LEU A 55 8.19 -4.83 -3.48
N GLU A 56 8.43 -5.53 -2.37
CA GLU A 56 8.86 -4.96 -1.08
C GLU A 56 7.84 -4.02 -0.42
N GLN A 57 6.62 -3.95 -0.95
CA GLN A 57 5.52 -3.17 -0.38
C GLN A 57 4.53 -4.10 0.33
N ASP A 58 4.24 -3.80 1.59
CA ASP A 58 3.21 -4.50 2.34
C ASP A 58 1.83 -4.02 1.91
N LEU A 59 0.96 -4.97 1.61
CA LEU A 59 -0.41 -4.80 1.16
C LEU A 59 -1.36 -5.53 2.11
N VAL A 60 -2.60 -5.04 2.18
CA VAL A 60 -3.72 -5.72 2.83
C VAL A 60 -4.79 -6.03 1.79
N ILE A 61 -5.22 -7.29 1.74
CA ILE A 61 -6.35 -7.78 0.95
C ILE A 61 -7.54 -7.90 1.89
N TRP A 62 -8.71 -7.39 1.51
CA TRP A 62 -9.89 -7.46 2.34
C TRP A 62 -11.17 -7.46 1.50
N TRP A 63 -12.26 -7.96 2.07
CA TRP A 63 -13.56 -8.03 1.42
C TRP A 63 -14.41 -6.80 1.72
N ASP A 64 -14.71 -6.02 0.69
CA ASP A 64 -15.66 -4.91 0.76
C ASP A 64 -17.08 -5.46 0.53
N ALA A 65 -17.80 -5.70 1.63
CA ALA A 65 -19.14 -6.26 1.57
C ALA A 65 -20.15 -5.30 0.90
N GLN A 66 -19.94 -3.98 0.96
CA GLN A 66 -20.81 -3.00 0.33
C GLN A 66 -20.73 -3.06 -1.19
N ALA A 67 -19.51 -3.24 -1.72
CA ALA A 67 -19.27 -3.35 -3.15
C ALA A 67 -19.26 -4.80 -3.65
N SER A 68 -19.38 -5.80 -2.76
CA SER A 68 -19.24 -7.23 -3.04
C SER A 68 -17.98 -7.53 -3.87
N SER A 69 -16.85 -6.99 -3.43
CA SER A 69 -15.58 -7.10 -4.17
C SER A 69 -14.36 -7.10 -3.26
N TRP A 70 -13.32 -7.78 -3.69
CA TRP A 70 -12.01 -7.74 -3.05
C TRP A 70 -11.33 -6.41 -3.29
N ARG A 71 -10.70 -5.88 -2.25
CA ARG A 71 -9.92 -4.64 -2.28
C ARG A 71 -8.51 -4.89 -1.80
N VAL A 72 -7.58 -4.10 -2.33
CA VAL A 72 -6.18 -4.12 -1.92
C VAL A 72 -5.74 -2.71 -1.59
N PHE A 73 -5.15 -2.54 -0.41
CA PHE A 73 -4.60 -1.26 0.03
C PHE A 73 -3.13 -1.42 0.39
N GLU A 74 -2.38 -0.32 0.44
CA GLU A 74 -1.14 -0.32 1.20
C GLU A 74 -1.45 -0.67 2.66
N ASP A 75 -0.67 -1.58 3.23
CA ASP A 75 -0.89 -2.04 4.61
C ASP A 75 -0.39 -1.02 5.63
N LYS A 76 -0.92 0.20 5.52
CA LYS A 76 -0.55 1.34 6.38
C LYS A 76 -1.75 2.24 6.63
N CYS A 77 -2.10 2.41 7.90
CA CYS A 77 -3.08 3.41 8.29
C CYS A 77 -2.47 4.82 8.15
N PRO A 78 -3.14 5.76 7.44
CA PRO A 78 -2.62 7.11 7.22
C PRO A 78 -2.42 7.92 8.52
N HIS A 79 -3.06 7.50 9.62
CA HIS A 79 -2.95 8.17 10.91
C HIS A 79 -1.57 8.00 11.54
N ARG A 80 -1.13 6.75 11.76
CA ARG A 80 0.14 6.42 12.43
C ARG A 80 0.82 5.17 11.89
N LEU A 81 0.59 4.85 10.63
CA LEU A 81 1.23 3.78 9.88
C LEU A 81 1.07 2.37 10.50
N ALA A 82 0.06 2.18 11.37
CA ALA A 82 -0.27 0.87 11.88
C ALA A 82 -0.73 -0.04 10.72
N PRO A 83 -0.33 -1.33 10.70
CA PRO A 83 -0.75 -2.25 9.66
C PRO A 83 -2.27 -2.47 9.72
N LEU A 84 -2.94 -2.27 8.59
CA LEU A 84 -4.39 -2.47 8.45
C LEU A 84 -4.75 -3.95 8.42
N SER A 85 -3.81 -4.81 8.01
CA SER A 85 -3.97 -6.27 8.02
C SER A 85 -4.15 -6.87 9.42
N GLU A 86 -3.69 -6.17 10.46
CA GLU A 86 -3.91 -6.54 11.86
C GLU A 86 -5.27 -6.06 12.39
N GLY A 87 -6.03 -5.36 11.55
CA GLY A 87 -7.35 -4.86 11.85
C GLY A 87 -8.47 -5.87 11.58
N ARG A 88 -9.64 -5.35 11.22
CA ARG A 88 -10.81 -6.16 10.92
C ARG A 88 -11.70 -5.49 9.86
N VAL A 89 -12.58 -6.25 9.26
CA VAL A 89 -13.76 -5.71 8.61
C VAL A 89 -14.84 -5.55 9.69
N ASN A 90 -15.32 -4.33 9.90
CA ASN A 90 -16.31 -4.05 10.92
C ASN A 90 -17.75 -4.37 10.44
N GLU A 91 -18.74 -4.23 11.33
CA GLU A 91 -20.15 -4.52 11.02
C GLU A 91 -20.74 -3.66 9.89
N ALA A 92 -20.16 -2.49 9.64
CA ALA A 92 -20.53 -1.63 8.52
C ALA A 92 -19.87 -2.05 7.20
N GLY A 93 -19.01 -3.10 7.19
CA GLY A 93 -18.28 -3.57 6.03
C GLY A 93 -17.09 -2.70 5.65
N LEU A 94 -16.54 -1.94 6.61
CA LEU A 94 -15.37 -1.07 6.42
C LEU A 94 -14.12 -1.73 6.99
N LEU A 95 -12.96 -1.47 6.37
CA LEU A 95 -11.67 -1.88 6.90
C LEU A 95 -11.29 -1.01 8.09
N GLU A 96 -11.26 -1.57 9.28
CA GLU A 96 -11.00 -0.85 10.54
C GLU A 96 -9.58 -1.09 11.06
N CYS A 97 -8.87 0.01 11.30
CA CYS A 97 -7.52 0.01 11.85
C CYS A 97 -7.51 -0.47 13.31
N PRO A 98 -6.61 -1.39 13.69
CA PRO A 98 -6.59 -1.96 15.04
C PRO A 98 -6.16 -0.96 16.12
N TYR A 99 -5.48 0.12 15.71
CA TYR A 99 -4.85 1.03 16.67
C TYR A 99 -5.81 2.07 17.22
N HIS A 100 -6.55 2.80 16.37
CA HIS A 100 -7.44 3.87 16.82
C HIS A 100 -8.84 3.80 16.18
N GLY A 101 -9.20 2.69 15.54
CA GLY A 101 -10.53 2.46 14.99
C GLY A 101 -10.88 3.31 13.76
N TRP A 102 -9.89 3.91 13.06
CA TRP A 102 -10.17 4.56 11.79
C TRP A 102 -10.69 3.52 10.80
N ALA A 103 -11.80 3.81 10.14
CA ALA A 103 -12.44 2.86 9.24
C ALA A 103 -12.57 3.41 7.83
N PHE A 104 -12.25 2.58 6.85
CA PHE A 104 -12.07 2.94 5.44
C PHE A 104 -13.05 2.17 4.55
N SER A 105 -13.66 2.88 3.60
CA SER A 105 -14.44 2.26 2.51
C SER A 105 -13.51 1.69 1.43
N GLY A 106 -14.08 0.92 0.49
CA GLY A 106 -13.33 0.31 -0.60
C GLY A 106 -12.64 1.29 -1.55
N SER A 107 -13.02 2.57 -1.53
CA SER A 107 -12.33 3.64 -2.27
C SER A 107 -11.10 4.20 -1.53
N GLY A 108 -10.87 3.79 -0.28
CA GLY A 108 -9.86 4.35 0.60
C GLY A 108 -10.33 5.55 1.42
N ALA A 109 -11.55 6.05 1.21
CA ALA A 109 -12.07 7.16 2.00
C ALA A 109 -12.19 6.75 3.48
N CYS A 110 -11.76 7.62 4.39
CA CYS A 110 -11.96 7.43 5.81
C CYS A 110 -13.37 7.85 6.19
N GLU A 111 -14.23 6.87 6.46
CA GLU A 111 -15.64 7.08 6.79
C GLU A 111 -15.85 7.35 8.28
N THR A 112 -14.99 6.81 9.12
CA THR A 112 -15.12 6.93 10.58
C THR A 112 -13.78 7.22 11.24
N ILE A 113 -13.77 8.25 12.06
CA ILE A 113 -12.70 8.58 12.99
C ILE A 113 -13.34 8.67 14.39
N PRO A 114 -13.21 7.63 15.25
CA PRO A 114 -13.93 7.59 16.54
C PRO A 114 -13.68 8.78 17.47
N GLN A 115 -12.53 9.45 17.30
CA GLN A 115 -12.14 10.61 18.09
C GLN A 115 -12.69 11.94 17.56
N GLN A 116 -13.47 11.89 16.48
CA GLN A 116 -14.07 13.05 15.83
C GLN A 116 -15.60 12.96 15.82
N PRO A 117 -16.32 14.07 15.84
CA PRO A 117 -17.75 14.08 15.56
C PRO A 117 -18.06 13.45 14.18
N ALA A 118 -19.18 12.76 14.06
CA ALA A 118 -19.58 12.07 12.82
C ALA A 118 -19.57 12.97 11.56
N ASN A 119 -19.82 14.27 11.73
CA ASN A 119 -19.86 15.26 10.64
C ASN A 119 -18.55 16.07 10.52
N SER A 120 -17.44 15.54 11.08
CA SER A 120 -16.16 16.24 11.00
C SER A 120 -15.66 16.30 9.55
N ALA A 121 -15.16 17.47 9.14
CA ALA A 121 -14.48 17.63 7.85
C ALA A 121 -13.16 16.80 7.75
N ALA A 122 -12.70 16.23 8.86
CA ALA A 122 -11.58 15.29 8.87
C ALA A 122 -11.95 13.95 8.25
N ASN A 123 -13.24 13.54 8.39
CA ASN A 123 -13.75 12.36 7.72
C ASN A 123 -13.79 12.63 6.21
N GLY A 124 -13.26 11.72 5.41
CA GLY A 124 -13.19 11.88 3.95
C GLY A 124 -12.14 12.88 3.44
N SER A 125 -11.32 13.50 4.31
CA SER A 125 -10.21 14.32 3.81
C SER A 125 -9.18 13.45 3.10
N GLN A 126 -8.57 13.93 2.00
CA GLN A 126 -7.56 13.17 1.25
C GLN A 126 -6.36 12.72 2.10
N ARG A 127 -6.01 13.49 3.14
CA ARG A 127 -4.92 13.13 4.08
C ARG A 127 -5.29 12.00 5.01
N ALA A 128 -6.58 11.75 5.20
CA ALA A 128 -7.09 10.65 6.01
C ALA A 128 -7.38 9.40 5.19
N CYS A 129 -7.27 9.43 3.85
CA CYS A 129 -7.58 8.30 3.00
C CYS A 129 -6.53 7.20 3.09
N GLY A 130 -6.96 5.95 3.17
CA GLY A 130 -6.15 4.77 2.91
C GLY A 130 -5.75 4.72 1.43
N LYS A 131 -4.58 4.21 1.12
CA LYS A 131 -4.12 4.11 -0.26
C LYS A 131 -4.60 2.80 -0.88
N ALA A 132 -5.69 2.90 -1.66
CA ALA A 132 -6.23 1.79 -2.44
C ALA A 132 -5.41 1.57 -3.71
N LEU A 133 -5.20 0.29 -4.07
CA LEU A 133 -4.61 -0.11 -5.36
C LEU A 133 -5.73 -0.56 -6.31
N PRO A 134 -5.59 -0.35 -7.63
CA PRO A 134 -6.45 -0.99 -8.60
C PRO A 134 -6.42 -2.50 -8.46
N THR A 135 -7.59 -3.13 -8.53
CA THR A 135 -7.75 -4.58 -8.43
C THR A 135 -8.54 -5.12 -9.61
N ALA A 136 -8.23 -6.33 -10.03
CA ALA A 136 -8.98 -7.06 -11.04
C ALA A 136 -9.13 -8.52 -10.61
N LEU A 137 -10.25 -9.13 -10.99
CA LEU A 137 -10.50 -10.55 -10.80
C LEU A 137 -10.57 -11.24 -12.16
N HIS A 138 -9.67 -12.19 -12.38
CA HIS A 138 -9.64 -12.96 -13.61
C HIS A 138 -9.33 -14.44 -13.32
N GLN A 139 -10.16 -15.35 -13.84
CA GLN A 139 -10.00 -16.81 -13.69
C GLN A 139 -9.79 -17.29 -12.23
N GLY A 140 -10.47 -16.65 -11.25
CA GLY A 140 -10.35 -17.01 -9.85
C GLY A 140 -9.10 -16.44 -9.14
N LEU A 141 -8.27 -15.68 -9.87
CA LEU A 141 -7.12 -14.97 -9.33
C LEU A 141 -7.46 -13.51 -9.09
N LEU A 142 -7.06 -13.00 -7.94
CA LEU A 142 -7.07 -11.59 -7.61
C LEU A 142 -5.75 -10.96 -8.07
N PHE A 143 -5.84 -9.89 -8.83
CA PHE A 143 -4.70 -9.10 -9.31
C PHE A 143 -4.68 -7.75 -8.63
N ALA A 144 -3.48 -7.23 -8.36
CA ALA A 144 -3.24 -5.86 -7.94
C ALA A 144 -2.30 -5.15 -8.91
N TYR A 145 -2.49 -3.84 -9.05
CA TYR A 145 -1.65 -2.97 -9.85
C TYR A 145 -0.96 -1.95 -8.94
N PRO A 146 0.35 -2.07 -8.70
CA PRO A 146 1.06 -1.21 -7.76
C PRO A 146 1.43 0.16 -8.32
N GLY A 147 1.32 0.36 -9.63
CA GLY A 147 1.69 1.59 -10.33
C GLY A 147 0.70 2.73 -10.19
N GLN A 148 0.80 3.68 -11.12
CA GLN A 148 -0.14 4.80 -11.14
C GLN A 148 -1.55 4.32 -11.49
N PRO A 149 -2.58 4.58 -10.65
CA PRO A 149 -3.93 4.05 -10.86
C PRO A 149 -4.53 4.39 -12.23
N ASP A 150 -4.19 5.55 -12.78
CA ASP A 150 -4.68 6.00 -14.09
C ASP A 150 -4.13 5.16 -15.26
N ASN A 151 -2.99 4.49 -15.06
CA ASN A 151 -2.37 3.63 -16.06
C ASN A 151 -2.92 2.20 -16.04
N ALA A 152 -3.52 1.77 -14.95
CA ALA A 152 -4.04 0.40 -14.80
C ALA A 152 -4.99 -0.04 -15.93
N PRO A 153 -5.94 0.79 -16.42
CA PRO A 153 -6.81 0.42 -17.53
C PRO A 153 -6.11 0.23 -18.87
N LEU A 154 -4.90 0.77 -19.01
CA LEU A 154 -4.12 0.71 -20.25
C LEU A 154 -3.29 -0.58 -20.34
N VAL A 155 -3.16 -1.31 -19.26
CA VAL A 155 -2.38 -2.55 -19.16
C VAL A 155 -3.34 -3.74 -19.09
N THR A 156 -3.15 -4.72 -19.98
CA THR A 156 -3.99 -5.93 -20.00
C THR A 156 -3.70 -6.80 -18.77
N VAL A 157 -4.76 -7.26 -18.10
CA VAL A 157 -4.64 -8.29 -17.07
C VAL A 157 -4.25 -9.61 -17.74
N PRO A 158 -3.23 -10.33 -17.26
CA PRO A 158 -2.76 -11.58 -17.84
C PRO A 158 -3.81 -12.68 -17.90
#